data_698b286d3950ec61feb464a96bbde91b
#
_entry.id   698b286d3950ec61feb464a96bbde91b
#
_cell.length_a   1.000
_cell.length_b   1.000
_cell.length_c   1.000
_cell.angle_alpha   90.00
_cell.angle_beta   90.00
_cell.angle_gamma   90.00
#
_symmetry.space_group_name_H-M   'P 1'
#
loop_
_entity.id
_entity.type
_entity.pdbx_description
1 polymer ?
#
loop_
_entity_poly.entity_id
_entity_poly.type
_entity_poly.pdbx_seq_one_letter_code
_entity_poly.pdbx_strand_id
1 'polypeptide(L)'
;WAAGTLNNVDYLMVSMLPILLTKLTTAISIDLFEWKHLMVSKNNILQVMAEPEERGSMAPFHPAEQNITFRSVSFSYVPGEPVLKELSFTAPAGKLTAIVGDSGSGKSTILNLIAKYYEPQSGEISIGGQSIETVAVERVLEQISMVDQQVFLFDDTVRENIRHARPSATDREVEA
;
A
#
# COMPACT_ATOMS: atom_id res chain seq x y z
N TRP A 1 -14.33 38.12 -59.82
CA TRP A 1 -13.15 37.27 -59.97
C TRP A 1 -12.29 37.87 -61.04
N ALA A 2 -11.21 38.55 -60.71
CA ALA A 2 -10.16 38.97 -61.63
C ALA A 2 -9.41 37.72 -62.11
N ALA A 3 -9.81 37.21 -63.27
CA ALA A 3 -9.14 36.14 -63.93
C ALA A 3 -7.76 36.60 -64.37
N GLY A 4 -6.69 36.05 -63.84
CA GLY A 4 -5.40 36.18 -64.43
C GLY A 4 -4.21 36.59 -63.55
N THR A 5 -4.29 36.47 -62.19
CA THR A 5 -3.19 36.85 -61.34
C THR A 5 -2.56 35.72 -60.52
N LEU A 6 -3.11 34.52 -60.52
CA LEU A 6 -2.53 33.37 -59.87
C LEU A 6 -1.86 32.44 -60.88
N ASN A 7 -0.59 32.26 -60.76
CA ASN A 7 0.18 31.25 -61.48
C ASN A 7 -0.19 29.85 -60.94
N ASN A 8 -0.03 28.81 -61.73
CA ASN A 8 -0.27 27.41 -61.30
C ASN A 8 0.51 27.05 -60.00
N VAL A 9 1.64 27.65 -59.78
CA VAL A 9 2.44 27.47 -58.55
C VAL A 9 1.76 28.12 -57.37
N ASP A 10 1.22 29.34 -57.50
CA ASP A 10 0.49 30.03 -56.42
C ASP A 10 -0.79 29.29 -56.05
N TYR A 11 -1.49 28.73 -57.03
CA TYR A 11 -2.67 27.89 -56.77
C TYR A 11 -2.33 26.62 -55.98
N LEU A 12 -1.24 25.94 -56.34
CA LEU A 12 -0.74 24.77 -55.60
C LEU A 12 -0.33 25.14 -54.19
N MET A 13 0.39 26.23 -54.00
CA MET A 13 0.79 26.70 -52.65
C MET A 13 -0.42 26.99 -51.78
N VAL A 14 -1.39 27.73 -52.29
CA VAL A 14 -2.60 28.06 -51.51
C VAL A 14 -3.43 26.83 -51.18
N SER A 15 -3.49 25.86 -52.11
CA SER A 15 -4.23 24.60 -51.84
C SER A 15 -3.53 23.65 -50.88
N MET A 16 -2.19 23.68 -50.82
CA MET A 16 -1.45 22.86 -49.87
C MET A 16 -1.34 23.46 -48.46
N LEU A 17 -1.49 24.78 -48.33
CA LEU A 17 -1.37 25.49 -47.03
C LEU A 17 -2.31 24.97 -45.95
N PRO A 18 -3.63 24.73 -46.21
CA PRO A 18 -4.51 24.16 -45.22
C PRO A 18 -4.10 22.78 -44.74
N ILE A 19 -3.59 21.93 -45.60
CA ILE A 19 -3.10 20.58 -45.31
C ILE A 19 -1.90 20.66 -44.37
N LEU A 20 -0.97 21.55 -44.66
CA LEU A 20 0.21 21.77 -43.83
C LEU A 20 -0.15 22.33 -42.45
N LEU A 21 -1.06 23.31 -42.40
CA LEU A 21 -1.55 23.88 -41.12
C LEU A 21 -2.26 22.83 -40.30
N THR A 22 -3.11 21.99 -40.89
CA THR A 22 -3.78 20.91 -40.19
C THR A 22 -2.78 19.91 -39.59
N LYS A 23 -1.75 19.54 -40.35
CA LYS A 23 -0.69 18.65 -39.80
C LYS A 23 0.04 19.27 -38.61
N LEU A 24 0.42 20.55 -38.72
CA LEU A 24 1.09 21.26 -37.63
C LEU A 24 0.23 21.38 -36.39
N THR A 25 -1.06 21.76 -36.52
CA THR A 25 -1.98 21.87 -35.40
C THR A 25 -2.24 20.52 -34.74
N THR A 26 -2.36 19.45 -35.52
CA THR A 26 -2.54 18.10 -35.01
C THR A 26 -1.29 17.63 -34.23
N ALA A 27 -0.09 17.86 -34.77
CA ALA A 27 1.15 17.50 -34.08
C ALA A 27 1.27 18.22 -32.74
N ILE A 28 1.05 19.53 -32.71
CA ILE A 28 1.08 20.33 -31.47
C ILE A 28 0.03 19.83 -30.46
N SER A 29 -1.15 19.47 -30.93
CA SER A 29 -2.21 18.96 -30.04
C SER A 29 -1.87 17.62 -29.41
N ILE A 30 -1.23 16.72 -30.17
CA ILE A 30 -0.75 15.42 -29.67
C ILE A 30 0.35 15.64 -28.63
N ASP A 31 1.34 16.49 -28.93
CA ASP A 31 2.43 16.78 -28.00
C ASP A 31 1.94 17.39 -26.69
N LEU A 32 0.96 18.31 -26.75
CA LEU A 32 0.33 18.89 -25.55
C LEU A 32 -0.42 17.85 -24.73
N PHE A 33 -1.08 16.89 -25.38
CA PHE A 33 -1.78 15.81 -24.72
C PHE A 33 -0.80 14.85 -24.03
N GLU A 34 0.27 14.45 -24.72
CA GLU A 34 1.31 13.61 -24.14
C GLU A 34 2.00 14.30 -22.96
N TRP A 35 2.29 15.60 -23.08
CA TRP A 35 2.85 16.38 -22.00
C TRP A 35 1.98 16.36 -20.74
N LYS A 36 0.66 16.50 -20.92
CA LYS A 36 -0.29 16.41 -19.79
C LYS A 36 -0.24 15.04 -19.11
N HIS A 37 -0.19 13.95 -19.87
CA HIS A 37 -0.06 12.60 -19.34
C HIS A 37 1.25 12.39 -18.59
N LEU A 38 2.36 12.88 -19.13
CA LEU A 38 3.66 12.85 -18.47
C LEU A 38 3.64 13.61 -17.15
N MET A 39 2.99 14.77 -17.08
CA MET A 39 2.86 15.55 -15.84
C MET A 39 2.04 14.83 -14.78
N VAL A 40 0.94 14.16 -15.16
CA VAL A 40 0.15 13.34 -14.23
C VAL A 40 0.98 12.16 -13.71
N SER A 41 1.65 11.43 -14.60
CA SER A 41 2.51 10.31 -14.23
C SER A 41 3.65 10.74 -13.30
N LYS A 42 4.32 11.86 -13.63
CA LYS A 42 5.34 12.45 -12.76
C LYS A 42 4.79 12.75 -11.36
N ASN A 43 3.64 13.40 -11.28
CA ASN A 43 3.06 13.77 -9.98
C ASN A 43 2.72 12.54 -9.15
N ASN A 44 2.18 11.49 -9.77
CA ASN A 44 1.90 10.21 -9.09
C ASN A 44 3.20 9.57 -8.55
N ILE A 45 4.27 9.56 -9.36
CA ILE A 45 5.57 9.05 -8.91
C ILE A 45 6.11 9.88 -7.74
N LEU A 46 6.07 11.22 -7.86
CA LEU A 46 6.53 12.11 -6.78
C LEU A 46 5.71 11.96 -5.51
N GLN A 47 4.42 11.70 -5.63
CA GLN A 47 3.56 11.43 -4.48
C GLN A 47 3.99 10.14 -3.76
N VAL A 48 4.20 9.04 -4.50
CA VAL A 48 4.70 7.78 -3.93
C VAL A 48 6.09 7.95 -3.31
N MET A 49 6.99 8.69 -3.98
CA MET A 49 8.34 8.96 -3.45
C MET A 49 8.35 9.91 -2.23
N ALA A 50 7.29 10.69 -2.05
CA ALA A 50 7.15 11.59 -0.90
C ALA A 50 6.52 10.91 0.31
N GLU A 51 5.97 9.68 0.15
CA GLU A 51 5.49 8.91 1.29
C GLU A 51 6.68 8.67 2.25
N PRO A 52 6.47 8.93 3.55
CA PRO A 52 7.51 8.72 4.53
C PRO A 52 7.92 7.24 4.56
N GLU A 53 9.21 6.98 4.53
CA GLU A 53 9.71 5.63 4.74
C GLU A 53 9.27 5.13 6.12
N GLU A 54 8.91 3.86 6.18
CA GLU A 54 8.54 3.22 7.44
C GLU A 54 9.71 3.33 8.43
N ARG A 55 9.42 3.88 9.61
CA ARG A 55 10.40 4.06 10.68
C ARG A 55 10.37 2.84 11.58
N GLY A 56 11.45 2.10 11.61
CA GLY A 56 11.58 0.97 12.51
C GLY A 56 13.01 0.48 12.60
N SER A 57 13.38 0.03 13.78
CA SER A 57 14.70 -0.59 14.00
C SER A 57 14.68 -2.01 13.46
N MET A 58 15.66 -2.35 12.61
CA MET A 58 15.92 -3.71 12.13
C MET A 58 16.65 -4.58 13.18
N ALA A 59 16.89 -4.05 14.39
CA ALA A 59 17.43 -4.84 15.48
C ALA A 59 16.52 -6.05 15.81
N PRO A 60 17.09 -7.17 16.26
CA PRO A 60 16.29 -8.33 16.64
C PRO A 60 15.22 -7.97 17.68
N PHE A 61 13.98 -8.39 17.43
CA PHE A 61 12.86 -8.18 18.32
C PHE A 61 12.43 -9.53 18.91
N HIS A 62 12.83 -9.78 20.15
CA HIS A 62 12.55 -11.03 20.85
C HIS A 62 11.97 -10.71 22.24
N PRO A 63 10.68 -10.39 22.33
CA PRO A 63 10.06 -10.15 23.63
C PRO A 63 10.11 -11.41 24.50
N ALA A 64 10.46 -11.23 25.78
CA ALA A 64 10.57 -12.35 26.72
C ALA A 64 9.21 -13.02 26.99
N GLU A 65 8.15 -12.25 26.90
CA GLU A 65 6.76 -12.70 27.01
C GLU A 65 6.02 -12.33 25.72
N GLN A 66 4.91 -13.02 25.46
CA GLN A 66 4.10 -12.78 24.25
C GLN A 66 2.73 -12.18 24.59
N ASN A 67 2.60 -11.50 25.72
CA ASN A 67 1.40 -10.74 26.03
C ASN A 67 1.32 -9.51 25.14
N ILE A 68 0.14 -9.25 24.59
CA ILE A 68 -0.12 -8.08 23.75
C ILE A 68 -0.90 -7.07 24.57
N THR A 69 -0.43 -5.84 24.66
CA THR A 69 -1.09 -4.78 25.44
C THR A 69 -1.37 -3.57 24.56
N PHE A 70 -2.60 -3.09 24.60
CA PHE A 70 -3.06 -1.82 24.05
C PHE A 70 -3.25 -0.84 25.18
N ARG A 71 -2.72 0.38 25.04
CA ARG A 71 -2.86 1.48 26.01
C ARG A 71 -3.42 2.72 25.31
N SER A 72 -4.68 3.04 25.57
CA SER A 72 -5.39 4.22 25.04
C SER A 72 -5.22 4.40 23.53
N VAL A 73 -5.27 3.29 22.77
CA VAL A 73 -5.05 3.28 21.33
C VAL A 73 -6.25 3.88 20.61
N SER A 74 -5.99 4.89 19.78
CA SER A 74 -6.98 5.45 18.84
C SER A 74 -6.50 5.31 17.42
N PHE A 75 -7.42 4.95 16.51
CA PHE A 75 -7.10 4.71 15.12
C PHE A 75 -8.25 5.08 14.19
N SER A 76 -7.89 5.63 13.02
CA SER A 76 -8.78 5.97 11.91
C SER A 76 -8.11 5.62 10.59
N TYR A 77 -8.81 4.99 9.65
CA TYR A 77 -8.33 4.84 8.27
C TYR A 77 -8.45 6.15 7.49
N VAL A 78 -9.49 6.93 7.78
CA VAL A 78 -9.74 8.24 7.17
C VAL A 78 -9.75 9.29 8.29
N PRO A 79 -9.03 10.41 8.14
CA PRO A 79 -9.07 11.50 9.11
C PRO A 79 -10.50 11.95 9.43
N GLY A 80 -10.85 11.99 10.71
CA GLY A 80 -12.18 12.37 11.17
C GLY A 80 -13.18 11.22 11.34
N GLU A 81 -12.85 10.00 10.90
CA GLU A 81 -13.70 8.81 11.04
C GLU A 81 -13.04 7.78 12.00
N PRO A 82 -13.13 7.97 13.31
CA PRO A 82 -12.46 7.11 14.27
C PRO A 82 -13.07 5.70 14.33
N VAL A 83 -12.22 4.69 14.12
CA VAL A 83 -12.58 3.27 14.20
C VAL A 83 -12.32 2.73 15.61
N LEU A 84 -11.18 3.10 16.20
CA LEU A 84 -10.86 2.77 17.59
C LEU A 84 -10.70 4.08 18.38
N LYS A 85 -11.23 4.10 19.61
CA LYS A 85 -11.22 5.26 20.50
C LYS A 85 -10.69 4.84 21.87
N GLU A 86 -9.48 5.27 22.19
CA GLU A 86 -8.82 5.05 23.50
C GLU A 86 -8.90 3.61 23.99
N LEU A 87 -8.79 2.65 23.08
CA LEU A 87 -8.90 1.23 23.39
C LEU A 87 -7.74 0.77 24.27
N SER A 88 -8.07 0.13 25.40
CA SER A 88 -7.08 -0.43 26.31
C SER A 88 -7.48 -1.84 26.71
N PHE A 89 -6.58 -2.79 26.51
CA PHE A 89 -6.74 -4.17 26.98
C PHE A 89 -5.40 -4.89 26.97
N THR A 90 -5.35 -6.07 27.59
CA THR A 90 -4.20 -6.98 27.51
C THR A 90 -4.68 -8.38 27.15
N ALA A 91 -4.07 -8.94 26.11
CA ALA A 91 -4.20 -10.34 25.73
C ALA A 91 -3.02 -11.10 26.35
N PRO A 92 -3.26 -11.96 27.37
CA PRO A 92 -2.18 -12.62 28.09
C PRO A 92 -1.55 -13.73 27.26
N ALA A 93 -0.24 -13.91 27.41
CA ALA A 93 0.51 -14.96 26.74
C ALA A 93 -0.02 -16.36 27.10
N GLY A 94 0.02 -17.28 26.14
CA GLY A 94 -0.38 -18.68 26.32
C GLY A 94 -1.87 -18.90 26.56
N LYS A 95 -2.72 -17.88 26.34
CA LYS A 95 -4.17 -17.98 26.47
C LYS A 95 -4.88 -17.61 25.16
N LEU A 96 -6.05 -18.20 24.96
CA LEU A 96 -6.95 -17.80 23.88
C LEU A 96 -7.68 -16.51 24.27
N THR A 97 -7.54 -15.47 23.48
CA THR A 97 -8.29 -14.22 23.62
C THR A 97 -9.24 -14.05 22.44
N ALA A 98 -10.53 -13.90 22.70
CA ALA A 98 -11.54 -13.67 21.66
C ALA A 98 -11.93 -12.18 21.63
N ILE A 99 -11.90 -11.58 20.44
CA ILE A 99 -12.39 -10.22 20.17
C ILE A 99 -13.78 -10.36 19.57
N VAL A 100 -14.80 -9.91 20.28
CA VAL A 100 -16.22 -10.01 19.90
C VAL A 100 -16.83 -8.63 19.72
N GLY A 101 -17.84 -8.53 18.85
CA GLY A 101 -18.55 -7.28 18.55
C GLY A 101 -19.24 -7.32 17.20
N ASP A 102 -20.04 -6.30 16.92
CA ASP A 102 -20.79 -6.17 15.66
C ASP A 102 -19.87 -6.04 14.43
N SER A 103 -20.45 -6.24 13.24
CA SER A 103 -19.72 -5.95 12.00
C SER A 103 -19.33 -4.46 11.96
N GLY A 104 -18.09 -4.18 11.59
CA GLY A 104 -17.57 -2.80 11.55
C GLY A 104 -17.10 -2.26 12.92
N SER A 105 -17.14 -3.03 14.02
CA SER A 105 -16.69 -2.57 15.35
C SER A 105 -15.15 -2.47 15.51
N GLY A 106 -14.37 -2.66 14.45
CA GLY A 106 -12.91 -2.52 14.50
C GLY A 106 -12.11 -3.78 14.85
N LYS A 107 -12.75 -4.98 14.90
CA LYS A 107 -12.06 -6.25 15.23
C LYS A 107 -10.85 -6.54 14.32
N SER A 108 -11.05 -6.46 13.01
CA SER A 108 -9.96 -6.66 12.03
C SER A 108 -8.90 -5.55 12.12
N THR A 109 -9.33 -4.33 12.48
CA THR A 109 -8.42 -3.21 12.70
C THR A 109 -7.45 -3.48 13.86
N ILE A 110 -7.93 -4.10 14.95
CA ILE A 110 -7.07 -4.49 16.07
C ILE A 110 -6.00 -5.48 15.60
N LEU A 111 -6.36 -6.50 14.81
CA LEU A 111 -5.40 -7.47 14.25
C LEU A 111 -4.39 -6.81 13.31
N ASN A 112 -4.85 -5.90 12.44
CA ASN A 112 -3.99 -5.15 11.54
C ASN A 112 -2.99 -4.26 12.28
N LEU A 113 -3.39 -3.65 13.40
CA LEU A 113 -2.50 -2.87 14.25
C LEU A 113 -1.50 -3.75 15.00
N ILE A 114 -1.89 -4.95 15.45
CA ILE A 114 -0.97 -5.91 16.06
C ILE A 114 0.09 -6.35 15.04
N ALA A 115 -0.33 -6.63 13.79
CA ALA A 115 0.58 -6.99 12.70
C ALA A 115 1.40 -5.80 12.17
N LYS A 116 1.19 -4.61 12.73
CA LYS A 116 1.84 -3.37 12.30
C LYS A 116 1.62 -3.03 10.82
N TYR A 117 0.50 -3.45 10.21
CA TYR A 117 0.10 -2.99 8.88
C TYR A 117 -0.33 -1.53 8.87
N TYR A 118 -0.70 -1.00 10.03
CA TYR A 118 -1.01 0.41 10.28
C TYR A 118 -0.42 0.82 11.63
N GLU A 119 -0.15 2.11 11.77
CA GLU A 119 0.27 2.72 13.03
C GLU A 119 -0.90 3.47 13.69
N PRO A 120 -1.08 3.39 15.02
CA PRO A 120 -2.12 4.14 15.72
C PRO A 120 -1.82 5.65 15.67
N GLN A 121 -2.86 6.49 15.65
CA GLN A 121 -2.70 7.94 15.76
C GLN A 121 -2.35 8.37 17.18
N SER A 122 -2.75 7.60 18.19
CA SER A 122 -2.39 7.83 19.58
C SER A 122 -2.47 6.54 20.38
N GLY A 123 -1.83 6.53 21.54
CA GLY A 123 -1.69 5.37 22.41
C GLY A 123 -0.47 4.54 22.05
N GLU A 124 -0.36 3.36 22.65
CA GLU A 124 0.79 2.48 22.51
C GLU A 124 0.34 1.02 22.37
N ILE A 125 0.99 0.28 21.48
CA ILE A 125 0.85 -1.18 21.37
C ILE A 125 2.19 -1.80 21.72
N SER A 126 2.16 -2.80 22.61
CA SER A 126 3.37 -3.51 23.03
C SER A 126 3.17 -5.03 23.03
N ILE A 127 4.26 -5.75 22.73
CA ILE A 127 4.36 -7.20 22.84
C ILE A 127 5.43 -7.51 23.89
N GLY A 128 5.08 -8.27 24.93
CA GLY A 128 6.00 -8.58 26.02
C GLY A 128 6.53 -7.35 26.74
N GLY A 129 5.77 -6.26 26.80
CA GLY A 129 6.16 -5.00 27.40
C GLY A 129 7.06 -4.12 26.54
N GLN A 130 7.43 -4.56 25.33
CA GLN A 130 8.21 -3.76 24.38
C GLN A 130 7.26 -3.12 23.34
N SER A 131 7.35 -1.80 23.16
CA SER A 131 6.58 -1.09 22.13
C SER A 131 6.97 -1.56 20.73
N ILE A 132 5.97 -1.82 19.88
CA ILE A 132 6.19 -2.18 18.48
C ILE A 132 6.37 -0.96 17.57
N GLU A 133 6.13 0.25 18.06
CA GLU A 133 6.20 1.50 17.29
C GLU A 133 7.58 1.72 16.68
N THR A 134 8.63 1.45 17.47
CA THR A 134 10.03 1.67 17.07
C THR A 134 10.67 0.45 16.39
N VAL A 135 9.94 -0.63 16.21
CA VAL A 135 10.42 -1.89 15.62
C VAL A 135 10.00 -1.94 14.16
N ALA A 136 10.86 -2.39 13.25
CA ALA A 136 10.51 -2.60 11.85
C ALA A 136 9.40 -3.66 11.72
N VAL A 137 8.49 -3.48 10.75
CA VAL A 137 7.32 -4.38 10.56
C VAL A 137 7.75 -5.82 10.37
N GLU A 138 8.83 -6.07 9.62
CA GLU A 138 9.36 -7.41 9.38
C GLU A 138 9.71 -8.12 10.69
N ARG A 139 10.28 -7.39 11.67
CA ARG A 139 10.65 -7.95 12.97
C ARG A 139 9.45 -8.25 13.85
N VAL A 140 8.39 -7.46 13.72
CA VAL A 140 7.12 -7.75 14.40
C VAL A 140 6.47 -8.98 13.77
N LEU A 141 6.43 -9.07 12.44
CA LEU A 141 5.84 -10.19 11.70
C LEU A 141 6.60 -11.52 11.93
N GLU A 142 7.89 -11.50 12.22
CA GLU A 142 8.65 -12.70 12.64
C GLU A 142 8.08 -13.34 13.93
N GLN A 143 7.37 -12.57 14.76
CA GLN A 143 6.77 -13.05 16.01
C GLN A 143 5.29 -13.41 15.88
N ILE A 144 4.68 -13.16 14.74
CA ILE A 144 3.22 -13.28 14.54
C ILE A 144 2.94 -14.23 13.37
N SER A 145 1.93 -15.06 13.52
CA SER A 145 1.32 -15.79 12.42
C SER A 145 -0.13 -15.37 12.29
N MET A 146 -0.55 -15.00 11.09
CA MET A 146 -1.89 -14.48 10.81
C MET A 146 -2.63 -15.40 9.85
N VAL A 147 -3.91 -15.63 10.12
CA VAL A 147 -4.82 -16.35 9.22
C VAL A 147 -5.95 -15.41 8.87
N ASP A 148 -5.98 -14.98 7.60
CA ASP A 148 -7.02 -14.11 7.09
C ASP A 148 -8.30 -14.85 6.72
N GLN A 149 -9.40 -14.13 6.65
CA GLN A 149 -10.69 -14.67 6.21
C GLN A 149 -10.66 -15.11 4.74
N GLN A 150 -9.90 -14.38 3.89
CA GLN A 150 -9.65 -14.74 2.50
C GLN A 150 -8.24 -15.32 2.40
N VAL A 151 -8.15 -16.64 2.32
CA VAL A 151 -6.87 -17.33 2.19
C VAL A 151 -6.43 -17.29 0.74
N PHE A 152 -5.22 -16.77 0.50
CA PHE A 152 -4.55 -16.84 -0.80
C PHE A 152 -3.63 -18.06 -0.81
N LEU A 153 -3.73 -18.87 -1.86
CA LEU A 153 -2.81 -19.98 -2.11
C LEU A 153 -2.15 -19.77 -3.47
N PHE A 154 -0.85 -20.03 -3.52
CA PHE A 154 -0.12 -20.09 -4.78
C PHE A 154 -0.53 -21.33 -5.57
N ASP A 155 -0.49 -21.24 -6.90
CA ASP A 155 -0.73 -22.39 -7.79
C ASP A 155 0.45 -23.36 -7.74
N ASP A 156 0.54 -24.07 -6.62
CA ASP A 156 1.60 -25.01 -6.27
C ASP A 156 1.06 -26.06 -5.30
N THR A 157 1.90 -27.02 -4.94
CA THR A 157 1.52 -28.06 -3.97
C THR A 157 1.25 -27.45 -2.58
N VAL A 158 0.48 -28.15 -1.74
CA VAL A 158 0.26 -27.77 -0.34
C VAL A 158 1.61 -27.64 0.39
N ARG A 159 2.53 -28.54 0.13
CA ARG A 159 3.88 -28.55 0.71
C ARG A 159 4.63 -27.26 0.40
N GLU A 160 4.66 -26.84 -0.84
CA GLU A 160 5.33 -25.62 -1.26
C GLU A 160 4.63 -24.37 -0.72
N ASN A 161 3.31 -24.35 -0.68
CA ASN A 161 2.56 -23.26 -0.03
C ASN A 161 2.94 -23.10 1.44
N ILE A 162 3.12 -24.19 2.19
CA ILE A 162 3.61 -24.15 3.57
C ILE A 162 5.07 -23.66 3.62
N ARG A 163 5.91 -24.14 2.68
CA ARG A 163 7.34 -23.80 2.63
C ARG A 163 7.60 -22.34 2.30
N HIS A 164 6.67 -21.62 1.63
CA HIS A 164 6.81 -20.19 1.37
C HIS A 164 7.10 -19.36 2.62
N ALA A 165 6.54 -19.74 3.78
CA ALA A 165 6.81 -19.07 5.04
C ALA A 165 8.28 -19.22 5.51
N ARG A 166 8.94 -20.32 5.15
CA ARG A 166 10.35 -20.59 5.46
C ARG A 166 10.98 -21.44 4.35
N PRO A 167 11.54 -20.81 3.30
CA PRO A 167 12.07 -21.51 2.13
C PRO A 167 13.16 -22.56 2.43
N SER A 168 13.86 -22.42 3.56
CA SER A 168 14.88 -23.38 4.02
C SER A 168 14.32 -24.56 4.80
N ALA A 169 13.00 -24.67 5.00
CA ALA A 169 12.39 -25.76 5.75
C ALA A 169 12.56 -27.10 5.01
N THR A 170 12.98 -28.11 5.74
CA THR A 170 13.06 -29.50 5.25
C THR A 170 11.67 -30.09 5.11
N ASP A 171 11.51 -31.15 4.28
CA ASP A 171 10.23 -31.84 4.12
C ASP A 171 9.66 -32.33 5.46
N ARG A 172 10.51 -32.83 6.35
CA ARG A 172 10.12 -33.27 7.69
C ARG A 172 9.56 -32.15 8.56
N GLU A 173 10.10 -30.95 8.44
CA GLU A 173 9.61 -29.78 9.19
C GLU A 173 8.28 -29.25 8.61
N VAL A 174 8.05 -29.42 7.31
CA VAL A 174 6.79 -29.05 6.65
C VAL A 174 5.66 -30.04 6.98
N GLU A 175 6.01 -31.32 7.24
CA GLU A 175 5.05 -32.39 7.55
C GLU A 175 4.75 -32.53 9.06
N ALA A 176 5.48 -31.83 9.95
CA ALA A 176 5.34 -31.89 11.40
C ALA A 176 4.27 -30.92 11.90
#